data_414c25c3d4412b863bde0e844fdb8f3b
#
_entry.id   414c25c3d4412b863bde0e844fdb8f3b
#
_cell.length_a   1.000
_cell.length_b   1.000
_cell.length_c   1.000
_cell.angle_alpha   90.00
_cell.angle_beta   90.00
_cell.angle_gamma   90.00
#
_symmetry.space_group_name_H-M   'P 1'
#
loop_
_entity.id
_entity.type
_entity.pdbx_description
1 polymer ?
#
loop_
_entity_poly.entity_id
_entity_poly.type
_entity_poly.pdbx_seq_one_letter_code
_entity_poly.pdbx_strand_id
1 'polypeptide(L)'
;MTIKVLVVDDSALIRNLLGQMIEADSELSLVGMAADAYMAKDMVNQHRPDVITLDIEMPKVDGLTFLDRLMKARPTAVVMISSLTEEGADATFNALALGAVDFIPKPKLDSPQDFNEYQDLILEKIKSAAHAKLKTQRAAPAVVVQPSHKPALSSRVINTQLVAIGASTGGTEAILSLLQQFPAVMPPIVITQHMPPGFTRTFAERLNKLTRLNVKQAEDGERLLPCYVYIAPGDQHLEVIKVGGSFKTRLTQGDKVSGHRPSVDVLFNSVAECAGANTTAAILTGMGKDGADGMALIDEQGGKTFAQGEQSCVVFGMPREAIKRGVIHHVVELPQLADKMLNYLASLKRD
;
A
#
# COMPACT_ATOMS: atom_id res chain seq x y z
N MET A 1 23.38 -11.99 -6.28
CA MET A 1 23.77 -10.68 -6.85
C MET A 1 23.36 -9.65 -5.82
N THR A 2 24.24 -8.69 -5.51
CA THR A 2 23.93 -7.58 -4.62
C THR A 2 23.10 -6.53 -5.37
N ILE A 3 22.11 -5.94 -4.70
CA ILE A 3 21.24 -4.89 -5.23
C ILE A 3 22.03 -3.57 -5.23
N LYS A 4 22.17 -2.95 -6.39
CA LYS A 4 22.88 -1.67 -6.57
C LYS A 4 21.95 -0.51 -6.20
N VAL A 5 22.35 0.28 -5.21
CA VAL A 5 21.56 1.40 -4.70
C VAL A 5 22.27 2.72 -4.97
N LEU A 6 21.55 3.68 -5.55
CA LEU A 6 21.97 5.08 -5.68
C LEU A 6 21.17 5.93 -4.70
N VAL A 7 21.86 6.73 -3.88
CA VAL A 7 21.23 7.68 -2.95
C VAL A 7 21.23 9.08 -3.58
N VAL A 8 20.05 9.71 -3.64
CA VAL A 8 19.87 11.06 -4.19
C VAL A 8 19.13 11.93 -3.18
N ASP A 9 19.80 12.89 -2.58
CA ASP A 9 19.29 13.80 -1.55
C ASP A 9 20.20 15.03 -1.51
N ASP A 10 19.68 16.23 -1.28
CA ASP A 10 20.51 17.45 -1.22
C ASP A 10 21.24 17.60 0.13
N SER A 11 20.71 16.97 1.19
CA SER A 11 21.31 16.95 2.52
C SER A 11 22.48 15.96 2.61
N ALA A 12 23.70 16.46 2.84
CA ALA A 12 24.88 15.61 3.05
C ALA A 12 24.72 14.66 4.25
N LEU A 13 24.01 15.10 5.29
CA LEU A 13 23.74 14.29 6.47
C LEU A 13 22.89 13.06 6.11
N ILE A 14 21.78 13.27 5.38
CA ILE A 14 20.87 12.18 4.96
C ILE A 14 21.59 11.23 4.00
N ARG A 15 22.34 11.76 3.03
CA ARG A 15 23.12 10.91 2.11
C ARG A 15 24.09 10.00 2.85
N ASN A 16 24.86 10.55 3.82
CA ASN A 16 25.81 9.77 4.60
C ASN A 16 25.12 8.73 5.49
N LEU A 17 24.00 9.10 6.13
CA LEU A 17 23.20 8.19 6.94
C LEU A 17 22.68 7.00 6.14
N LEU A 18 22.02 7.28 5.01
CA LEU A 18 21.49 6.24 4.13
C LEU A 18 22.62 5.38 3.53
N GLY A 19 23.75 6.02 3.17
CA GLY A 19 24.95 5.32 2.69
C GLY A 19 25.44 4.29 3.70
N GLN A 20 25.62 4.69 4.97
CA GLN A 20 26.06 3.79 6.04
C GLN A 20 25.08 2.62 6.27
N MET A 21 23.77 2.90 6.26
CA MET A 21 22.75 1.86 6.41
C MET A 21 22.80 0.84 5.26
N ILE A 22 22.96 1.32 4.03
CA ILE A 22 23.05 0.46 2.84
C ILE A 22 24.34 -0.36 2.85
N GLU A 23 25.47 0.21 3.20
CA GLU A 23 26.77 -0.49 3.26
C GLU A 23 26.84 -1.54 4.38
N ALA A 24 26.03 -1.38 5.44
CA ALA A 24 25.94 -2.36 6.52
C ALA A 24 25.17 -3.63 6.13
N ASP A 25 24.43 -3.63 5.03
CA ASP A 25 23.64 -4.78 4.57
C ASP A 25 24.35 -5.55 3.46
N SER A 26 24.59 -6.84 3.67
CA SER A 26 25.35 -7.69 2.74
C SER A 26 24.65 -7.95 1.38
N GLU A 27 23.35 -7.71 1.28
CA GLU A 27 22.57 -7.88 0.05
C GLU A 27 22.56 -6.61 -0.82
N LEU A 28 22.98 -5.46 -0.24
CA LEU A 28 22.98 -4.17 -0.91
C LEU A 28 24.39 -3.70 -1.27
N SER A 29 24.50 -2.84 -2.27
CA SER A 29 25.76 -2.21 -2.71
C SER A 29 25.48 -0.76 -3.04
N LEU A 30 26.06 0.17 -2.27
CA LEU A 30 26.02 1.59 -2.57
C LEU A 30 26.89 1.88 -3.81
N VAL A 31 26.28 2.32 -4.91
CA VAL A 31 26.99 2.61 -6.17
C VAL A 31 27.24 4.10 -6.39
N GLY A 32 26.66 4.95 -5.55
CA GLY A 32 26.92 6.39 -5.59
C GLY A 32 25.99 7.19 -4.68
N MET A 33 26.36 8.44 -4.45
CA MET A 33 25.59 9.44 -3.72
C MET A 33 25.56 10.74 -4.52
N ALA A 34 24.37 11.21 -4.91
CA ALA A 34 24.18 12.42 -5.69
C ALA A 34 23.51 13.51 -4.84
N ALA A 35 24.03 14.73 -4.95
CA ALA A 35 23.49 15.90 -4.23
C ALA A 35 22.43 16.68 -5.02
N ASP A 36 22.27 16.39 -6.30
CA ASP A 36 21.24 16.99 -7.16
C ASP A 36 20.88 16.08 -8.34
N ALA A 37 19.85 16.46 -9.07
CA ALA A 37 19.31 15.72 -10.22
C ALA A 37 20.31 15.56 -11.38
N TYR A 38 21.27 16.49 -11.55
CA TYR A 38 22.27 16.38 -12.62
C TYR A 38 23.31 15.32 -12.29
N MET A 39 23.84 15.32 -11.06
CA MET A 39 24.74 14.27 -10.59
C MET A 39 24.02 12.90 -10.62
N ALA A 40 22.75 12.86 -10.18
CA ALA A 40 21.95 11.64 -10.21
C ALA A 40 21.83 11.07 -11.63
N LYS A 41 21.53 11.93 -12.62
CA LYS A 41 21.45 11.52 -14.03
C LYS A 41 22.76 10.88 -14.53
N ASP A 42 23.90 11.50 -14.23
CA ASP A 42 25.20 11.00 -14.67
C ASP A 42 25.53 9.65 -14.01
N MET A 43 25.26 9.53 -12.70
CA MET A 43 25.46 8.28 -11.96
C MET A 43 24.49 7.15 -12.40
N VAL A 44 23.25 7.45 -12.72
CA VAL A 44 22.31 6.48 -13.30
C VAL A 44 22.82 5.90 -14.61
N ASN A 45 23.39 6.76 -15.48
CA ASN A 45 23.96 6.32 -16.75
C ASN A 45 25.22 5.48 -16.56
N GLN A 46 26.08 5.86 -15.61
CA GLN A 46 27.37 5.21 -15.35
C GLN A 46 27.21 3.88 -14.60
N HIS A 47 26.44 3.85 -13.52
CA HIS A 47 26.41 2.72 -12.58
C HIS A 47 25.22 1.78 -12.79
N ARG A 48 24.17 2.26 -13.46
CA ARG A 48 22.94 1.49 -13.70
C ARG A 48 22.39 0.89 -12.39
N PRO A 49 21.97 1.72 -11.42
CA PRO A 49 21.43 1.22 -10.17
C PRO A 49 20.15 0.39 -10.38
N ASP A 50 19.93 -0.58 -9.50
CA ASP A 50 18.69 -1.36 -9.45
C ASP A 50 17.59 -0.58 -8.73
N VAL A 51 17.99 0.19 -7.68
CA VAL A 51 17.09 1.03 -6.88
C VAL A 51 17.72 2.41 -6.66
N ILE A 52 16.88 3.43 -6.66
CA ILE A 52 17.25 4.80 -6.31
C ILE A 52 16.44 5.23 -5.10
N THR A 53 17.07 5.72 -4.03
CA THR A 53 16.41 6.52 -3.02
C THR A 53 16.43 7.97 -3.48
N LEU A 54 15.28 8.65 -3.49
CA LEU A 54 15.14 9.97 -4.10
C LEU A 54 14.40 10.93 -3.18
N ASP A 55 15.08 12.02 -2.82
CA ASP A 55 14.45 13.13 -2.13
C ASP A 55 13.50 13.89 -3.06
N ILE A 56 12.40 14.37 -2.49
CA ILE A 56 11.43 15.21 -3.19
C ILE A 56 11.95 16.65 -3.30
N GLU A 57 12.50 17.17 -2.22
CA GLU A 57 12.91 18.58 -2.09
C GLU A 57 14.39 18.73 -2.47
N MET A 58 14.67 19.05 -3.72
CA MET A 58 16.03 19.30 -4.20
C MET A 58 16.14 20.64 -4.93
N PRO A 59 17.29 21.34 -4.85
CA PRO A 59 17.52 22.59 -5.56
C PRO A 59 17.61 22.39 -7.08
N LYS A 60 17.22 23.40 -7.87
CA LYS A 60 17.28 23.49 -9.33
C LYS A 60 16.27 22.59 -10.05
N VAL A 61 16.26 21.31 -9.77
CA VAL A 61 15.33 20.32 -10.32
C VAL A 61 14.84 19.47 -9.15
N ASP A 62 13.56 19.57 -8.82
CA ASP A 62 12.93 18.79 -7.76
C ASP A 62 12.86 17.30 -8.11
N GLY A 63 12.65 16.47 -7.06
CA GLY A 63 12.61 15.02 -7.20
C GLY A 63 11.49 14.52 -8.09
N LEU A 64 10.31 15.17 -8.12
CA LEU A 64 9.20 14.78 -8.98
C LEU A 64 9.52 14.99 -10.47
N THR A 65 10.11 16.12 -10.80
CA THR A 65 10.58 16.41 -12.17
C THR A 65 11.66 15.44 -12.61
N PHE A 66 12.60 15.11 -11.72
CA PHE A 66 13.64 14.10 -12.00
C PHE A 66 13.02 12.70 -12.20
N LEU A 67 12.11 12.29 -11.32
CA LEU A 67 11.40 11.01 -11.40
C LEU A 67 10.65 10.86 -12.72
N ASP A 68 9.87 11.86 -13.13
CA ASP A 68 9.11 11.82 -14.39
C ASP A 68 10.03 11.62 -15.61
N ARG A 69 11.16 12.35 -15.64
CA ARG A 69 12.17 12.20 -16.71
C ARG A 69 12.84 10.83 -16.69
N LEU A 70 13.18 10.33 -15.48
CA LEU A 70 13.78 9.01 -15.29
C LEU A 70 12.86 7.90 -15.78
N MET A 71 11.59 7.93 -15.36
CA MET A 71 10.62 6.89 -15.71
C MET A 71 10.30 6.86 -17.21
N LYS A 72 10.39 8.01 -17.90
CA LYS A 72 10.23 8.10 -19.37
C LYS A 72 11.47 7.60 -20.13
N ALA A 73 12.67 7.96 -19.65
CA ALA A 73 13.93 7.66 -20.34
C ALA A 73 14.46 6.26 -20.01
N ARG A 74 14.37 5.89 -18.75
CA ARG A 74 14.92 4.64 -18.21
C ARG A 74 14.19 4.26 -16.92
N PRO A 75 13.05 3.59 -17.00
CA PRO A 75 12.33 3.13 -15.82
C PRO A 75 13.27 2.40 -14.85
N THR A 76 13.43 2.93 -13.65
CA THR A 76 14.26 2.39 -12.57
C THR A 76 13.44 2.41 -11.29
N ALA A 77 13.58 1.42 -10.42
CA ALA A 77 12.85 1.39 -9.16
C ALA A 77 13.26 2.58 -8.28
N VAL A 78 12.29 3.36 -7.81
CA VAL A 78 12.52 4.53 -6.97
C VAL A 78 11.73 4.41 -5.68
N VAL A 79 12.42 4.60 -4.56
CA VAL A 79 11.82 4.80 -3.23
C VAL A 79 11.99 6.28 -2.88
N MET A 80 10.87 6.99 -2.69
CA MET A 80 10.90 8.40 -2.34
C MET A 80 11.28 8.59 -0.87
N ILE A 81 12.08 9.59 -0.58
CA ILE A 81 12.35 10.07 0.78
C ILE A 81 11.60 11.39 0.96
N SER A 82 10.69 11.46 1.91
CA SER A 82 9.74 12.57 2.00
C SER A 82 9.66 13.17 3.41
N SER A 83 9.46 14.48 3.48
CA SER A 83 9.13 15.14 4.74
C SER A 83 7.73 14.73 5.24
N LEU A 84 7.53 14.77 6.59
CA LEU A 84 6.24 14.42 7.23
C LEU A 84 5.23 15.58 7.21
N THR A 85 5.41 16.57 6.33
CA THR A 85 4.46 17.66 6.16
C THR A 85 3.28 17.24 5.26
N GLU A 86 2.15 17.94 5.34
CA GLU A 86 1.02 17.68 4.44
C GLU A 86 1.42 17.88 2.96
N GLU A 87 2.19 18.93 2.66
CA GLU A 87 2.71 19.20 1.32
C GLU A 87 3.65 18.07 0.84
N GLY A 88 4.53 17.57 1.73
CA GLY A 88 5.40 16.43 1.44
C GLY A 88 4.60 15.14 1.19
N ALA A 89 3.51 14.92 1.92
CA ALA A 89 2.64 13.77 1.71
C ALA A 89 1.92 13.85 0.34
N ASP A 90 1.37 15.00 -0.04
CA ASP A 90 0.76 15.19 -1.36
C ASP A 90 1.76 14.98 -2.50
N ALA A 91 2.98 15.54 -2.36
CA ALA A 91 4.07 15.33 -3.32
C ALA A 91 4.46 13.85 -3.43
N THR A 92 4.46 13.12 -2.30
CA THR A 92 4.73 11.68 -2.26
C THR A 92 3.69 10.88 -3.05
N PHE A 93 2.39 11.15 -2.86
CA PHE A 93 1.36 10.46 -3.63
C PHE A 93 1.41 10.81 -5.13
N ASN A 94 1.84 12.01 -5.49
CA ASN A 94 2.09 12.37 -6.88
C ASN A 94 3.30 11.59 -7.44
N ALA A 95 4.36 11.39 -6.66
CA ALA A 95 5.49 10.55 -7.06
C ALA A 95 5.07 9.09 -7.32
N LEU A 96 4.22 8.51 -6.45
CA LEU A 96 3.69 7.16 -6.67
C LEU A 96 2.87 7.07 -7.95
N ALA A 97 2.06 8.08 -8.26
CA ALA A 97 1.32 8.16 -9.52
C ALA A 97 2.24 8.29 -10.75
N LEU A 98 3.42 8.93 -10.61
CA LEU A 98 4.45 9.03 -11.65
C LEU A 98 5.26 7.73 -11.80
N GLY A 99 5.09 6.76 -10.91
CA GLY A 99 5.72 5.45 -11.00
C GLY A 99 6.79 5.14 -9.97
N ALA A 100 6.94 5.95 -8.92
CA ALA A 100 7.72 5.54 -7.75
C ALA A 100 7.11 4.27 -7.14
N VAL A 101 7.96 3.37 -6.65
CA VAL A 101 7.54 2.07 -6.13
C VAL A 101 6.97 2.20 -4.72
N ASP A 102 7.64 3.00 -3.88
CA ASP A 102 7.26 3.19 -2.48
C ASP A 102 7.86 4.50 -1.95
N PHE A 103 7.63 4.78 -0.66
CA PHE A 103 8.18 5.94 0.01
C PHE A 103 8.51 5.65 1.47
N ILE A 104 9.35 6.51 2.04
CA ILE A 104 9.77 6.49 3.45
C ILE A 104 9.80 7.94 3.95
N PRO A 105 9.36 8.20 5.19
CA PRO A 105 9.53 9.52 5.79
C PRO A 105 11.01 9.83 6.03
N LYS A 106 11.41 11.10 5.95
CA LYS A 106 12.74 11.53 6.43
C LYS A 106 12.88 11.19 7.92
N PRO A 107 14.05 10.70 8.36
CA PRO A 107 14.20 10.20 9.72
C PRO A 107 14.06 11.33 10.76
N LYS A 108 13.37 11.00 11.86
CA LYS A 108 13.46 11.73 13.11
C LYS A 108 14.25 10.85 14.06
N LEU A 109 15.51 11.18 14.28
CA LEU A 109 16.44 10.34 15.05
C LEU A 109 16.61 10.92 16.44
N ASP A 110 15.59 10.75 17.28
CA ASP A 110 15.60 11.26 18.67
C ASP A 110 16.23 10.23 19.63
N SER A 111 16.35 8.97 19.22
CA SER A 111 16.94 7.88 20.01
C SER A 111 17.67 6.84 19.16
N PRO A 112 18.60 6.02 19.75
CA PRO A 112 19.20 4.87 19.06
C PRO A 112 18.19 3.82 18.58
N GLN A 113 17.06 3.70 19.27
CA GLN A 113 15.99 2.78 18.87
C GLN A 113 15.32 3.27 17.58
N ASP A 114 15.03 4.57 17.46
CA ASP A 114 14.47 5.18 16.25
C ASP A 114 15.39 4.94 15.05
N PHE A 115 16.73 4.99 15.27
CA PHE A 115 17.70 4.71 14.24
C PHE A 115 17.58 3.28 13.70
N ASN A 116 17.54 2.28 14.59
CA ASN A 116 17.43 0.87 14.18
C ASN A 116 16.11 0.59 13.45
N GLU A 117 14.98 1.10 13.97
CA GLU A 117 13.68 0.94 13.34
C GLU A 117 13.63 1.60 11.95
N TYR A 118 14.25 2.76 11.82
CA TYR A 118 14.36 3.45 10.53
C TYR A 118 15.26 2.68 9.56
N GLN A 119 16.38 2.13 10.04
CA GLN A 119 17.26 1.29 9.23
C GLN A 119 16.53 0.07 8.69
N ASP A 120 15.81 -0.66 9.54
CA ASP A 120 15.04 -1.83 9.14
C ASP A 120 14.01 -1.46 8.07
N LEU A 121 13.28 -0.36 8.27
CA LEU A 121 12.28 0.14 7.33
C LEU A 121 12.89 0.49 5.97
N ILE A 122 14.01 1.23 5.92
CA ILE A 122 14.62 1.63 4.65
C ILE A 122 15.19 0.44 3.89
N LEU A 123 15.83 -0.48 4.58
CA LEU A 123 16.41 -1.68 3.97
C LEU A 123 15.30 -2.59 3.39
N GLU A 124 14.21 -2.78 4.14
CA GLU A 124 13.03 -3.51 3.65
C GLU A 124 12.47 -2.87 2.38
N LYS A 125 12.26 -1.55 2.37
CA LYS A 125 11.68 -0.83 1.23
C LYS A 125 12.59 -0.85 0.01
N ILE A 126 13.90 -0.71 0.18
CA ILE A 126 14.88 -0.84 -0.91
C ILE A 126 14.84 -2.25 -1.50
N LYS A 127 14.89 -3.29 -0.67
CA LYS A 127 14.84 -4.69 -1.12
C LYS A 127 13.51 -5.00 -1.82
N SER A 128 12.40 -4.50 -1.28
CA SER A 128 11.08 -4.60 -1.92
C SER A 128 11.07 -3.94 -3.30
N ALA A 129 11.61 -2.72 -3.41
CA ALA A 129 11.65 -1.98 -4.66
C ALA A 129 12.50 -2.66 -5.74
N ALA A 130 13.61 -3.32 -5.35
CA ALA A 130 14.44 -4.07 -6.28
C ALA A 130 13.71 -5.23 -6.97
N HIS A 131 12.67 -5.78 -6.34
CA HIS A 131 11.84 -6.86 -6.88
C HIS A 131 10.55 -6.35 -7.54
N ALA A 132 10.35 -5.02 -7.60
CA ALA A 132 9.15 -4.43 -8.14
C ALA A 132 9.04 -4.60 -9.66
N LYS A 133 7.86 -4.96 -10.13
CA LYS A 133 7.53 -4.92 -11.55
C LYS A 133 7.20 -3.48 -11.95
N LEU A 134 8.17 -2.81 -12.57
CA LEU A 134 7.96 -1.44 -13.06
C LEU A 134 7.01 -1.46 -14.26
N LYS A 135 5.95 -0.66 -14.18
CA LYS A 135 5.12 -0.40 -15.35
C LYS A 135 5.92 0.48 -16.31
N THR A 136 6.37 -0.08 -17.42
CA THR A 136 6.83 0.75 -18.53
C THR A 136 5.64 1.59 -18.99
N GLN A 137 5.79 2.91 -19.03
CA GLN A 137 4.79 3.84 -19.60
C GLN A 137 4.66 3.71 -21.13
N ARG A 138 4.66 2.48 -21.66
CA ARG A 138 3.99 2.29 -22.93
C ARG A 138 2.51 2.40 -22.61
N ALA A 139 1.89 3.47 -23.12
CA ALA A 139 0.46 3.63 -23.09
C ALA A 139 -0.18 2.27 -23.45
N ALA A 140 -0.59 1.52 -22.42
CA ALA A 140 -1.59 0.51 -22.67
C ALA A 140 -2.72 1.28 -23.34
N PRO A 141 -3.21 0.85 -24.53
CA PRO A 141 -4.37 1.50 -25.12
C PRO A 141 -5.39 1.59 -23.99
N ALA A 142 -5.90 2.79 -23.75
CA ALA A 142 -6.94 2.99 -22.77
C ALA A 142 -7.96 1.89 -23.06
N VAL A 143 -7.99 0.87 -22.19
CA VAL A 143 -9.06 -0.10 -22.23
C VAL A 143 -10.27 0.77 -21.98
N VAL A 144 -11.01 1.04 -23.04
CA VAL A 144 -12.32 1.67 -22.96
C VAL A 144 -13.12 0.68 -22.12
N VAL A 145 -13.13 0.93 -20.80
CA VAL A 145 -13.99 0.19 -19.89
C VAL A 145 -15.39 0.56 -20.37
N GLN A 146 -15.94 -0.31 -21.19
CA GLN A 146 -17.36 -0.21 -21.51
C GLN A 146 -18.08 -0.14 -20.16
N PRO A 147 -19.07 0.73 -20.01
CA PRO A 147 -19.83 0.82 -18.78
C PRO A 147 -20.50 -0.55 -18.54
N SER A 148 -19.77 -1.45 -17.86
CA SER A 148 -20.34 -2.70 -17.41
C SER A 148 -21.43 -2.30 -16.42
N HIS A 149 -22.66 -2.76 -16.64
CA HIS A 149 -23.74 -2.62 -15.69
C HIS A 149 -23.29 -3.30 -14.39
N LYS A 150 -22.72 -2.51 -13.47
CA LYS A 150 -22.31 -3.02 -12.16
C LYS A 150 -23.55 -3.54 -11.45
N PRO A 151 -23.53 -4.75 -10.92
CA PRO A 151 -24.70 -5.31 -10.26
C PRO A 151 -25.07 -4.43 -9.05
N ALA A 152 -26.35 -4.08 -8.93
CA ALA A 152 -26.83 -3.38 -7.76
C ALA A 152 -26.85 -4.34 -6.56
N LEU A 153 -26.27 -3.93 -5.44
CA LEU A 153 -26.28 -4.69 -4.19
C LEU A 153 -27.62 -4.51 -3.47
N SER A 154 -28.10 -5.58 -2.81
CA SER A 154 -29.33 -5.49 -2.00
C SER A 154 -29.07 -4.76 -0.68
N SER A 155 -30.12 -4.14 -0.10
CA SER A 155 -30.01 -3.49 1.21
C SER A 155 -29.53 -4.45 2.31
N ARG A 156 -29.91 -5.74 2.22
CA ARG A 156 -29.41 -6.77 3.15
C ARG A 156 -27.88 -6.89 3.06
N VAL A 157 -27.34 -7.08 1.86
CA VAL A 157 -25.88 -7.21 1.64
C VAL A 157 -25.14 -5.97 2.13
N ILE A 158 -25.64 -4.78 1.79
CA ILE A 158 -25.02 -3.50 2.19
C ILE A 158 -24.93 -3.37 3.72
N ASN A 159 -25.94 -3.84 4.46
CA ASN A 159 -26.01 -3.69 5.91
C ASN A 159 -25.43 -4.85 6.71
N THR A 160 -25.17 -6.00 6.09
CA THR A 160 -24.69 -7.19 6.80
C THR A 160 -23.26 -7.60 6.44
N GLN A 161 -22.79 -7.25 5.23
CA GLN A 161 -21.46 -7.58 4.78
C GLN A 161 -20.43 -6.56 5.25
N LEU A 162 -19.19 -7.01 5.39
CA LEU A 162 -18.01 -6.19 5.68
C LEU A 162 -16.92 -6.52 4.65
N VAL A 163 -16.35 -5.48 4.04
CA VAL A 163 -15.21 -5.64 3.12
C VAL A 163 -13.93 -5.27 3.84
N ALA A 164 -12.91 -6.14 3.78
CA ALA A 164 -11.60 -5.91 4.36
C ALA A 164 -10.51 -5.96 3.28
N ILE A 165 -9.58 -4.99 3.28
CA ILE A 165 -8.51 -4.91 2.28
C ILE A 165 -7.18 -4.72 2.99
N GLY A 166 -6.17 -5.50 2.58
CA GLY A 166 -4.79 -5.39 3.08
C GLY A 166 -3.81 -5.15 1.95
N ALA A 167 -2.85 -4.25 2.14
CA ALA A 167 -1.85 -3.90 1.13
C ALA A 167 -0.55 -3.33 1.74
N SER A 168 0.54 -3.33 0.94
CA SER A 168 1.83 -2.73 1.29
C SER A 168 2.45 -2.04 0.07
N THR A 169 3.68 -2.34 -0.33
CA THR A 169 4.39 -1.74 -1.48
C THR A 169 3.56 -1.81 -2.76
N GLY A 170 3.33 -0.65 -3.38
CA GLY A 170 2.43 -0.48 -4.53
C GLY A 170 0.94 -0.49 -4.17
N GLY A 171 0.60 -0.66 -2.88
CA GLY A 171 -0.76 -0.77 -2.38
C GLY A 171 -1.58 0.52 -2.52
N THR A 172 -0.95 1.68 -2.40
CA THR A 172 -1.64 2.97 -2.52
C THR A 172 -2.37 3.14 -3.85
N GLU A 173 -1.68 2.85 -4.96
CA GLU A 173 -2.25 2.92 -6.30
C GLU A 173 -3.18 1.73 -6.58
N ALA A 174 -2.90 0.55 -6.01
CA ALA A 174 -3.79 -0.60 -6.13
C ALA A 174 -5.13 -0.38 -5.41
N ILE A 175 -5.11 0.15 -4.20
CA ILE A 175 -6.31 0.52 -3.44
C ILE A 175 -7.10 1.60 -4.19
N LEU A 176 -6.45 2.67 -4.67
CA LEU A 176 -7.12 3.71 -5.46
C LEU A 176 -7.80 3.11 -6.70
N SER A 177 -7.09 2.31 -7.47
CA SER A 177 -7.61 1.64 -8.67
C SER A 177 -8.81 0.74 -8.37
N LEU A 178 -8.78 0.01 -7.24
CA LEU A 178 -9.88 -0.85 -6.80
C LEU A 178 -11.11 -0.02 -6.38
N LEU A 179 -10.91 0.99 -5.51
CA LEU A 179 -12.00 1.81 -4.99
C LEU A 179 -12.68 2.68 -6.07
N GLN A 180 -11.93 3.15 -7.08
CA GLN A 180 -12.48 3.89 -8.21
C GLN A 180 -13.50 3.07 -9.01
N GLN A 181 -13.37 1.76 -8.99
CA GLN A 181 -14.25 0.85 -9.70
C GLN A 181 -15.47 0.44 -8.88
N PHE A 182 -15.49 0.68 -7.57
CA PHE A 182 -16.69 0.40 -6.75
C PHE A 182 -17.78 1.44 -6.98
N PRO A 183 -19.08 1.03 -6.90
CA PRO A 183 -20.20 1.98 -6.92
C PRO A 183 -20.23 2.80 -5.62
N ALA A 184 -20.98 3.90 -5.63
CA ALA A 184 -21.15 4.73 -4.42
C ALA A 184 -21.84 4.00 -3.25
N VAL A 185 -22.56 2.93 -3.54
CA VAL A 185 -23.31 2.16 -2.53
C VAL A 185 -22.65 0.81 -2.33
N MET A 186 -21.93 0.68 -1.20
CA MET A 186 -21.17 -0.49 -0.80
C MET A 186 -21.40 -0.82 0.67
N PRO A 187 -21.17 -2.07 1.11
CA PRO A 187 -20.95 -2.36 2.53
C PRO A 187 -19.80 -1.52 3.10
N PRO A 188 -19.69 -1.37 4.43
CA PRO A 188 -18.51 -0.75 5.03
C PRO A 188 -17.23 -1.43 4.54
N ILE A 189 -16.18 -0.63 4.31
CA ILE A 189 -14.87 -1.11 3.88
C ILE A 189 -13.84 -0.70 4.92
N VAL A 190 -13.02 -1.62 5.39
CA VAL A 190 -11.89 -1.37 6.29
C VAL A 190 -10.59 -1.73 5.60
N ILE A 191 -9.59 -0.87 5.69
CA ILE A 191 -8.34 -1.01 4.94
C ILE A 191 -7.13 -0.84 5.85
N THR A 192 -6.21 -1.80 5.82
CA THR A 192 -4.85 -1.63 6.31
C THR A 192 -3.89 -1.53 5.13
N GLN A 193 -3.25 -0.39 5.01
CA GLN A 193 -2.08 -0.15 4.18
C GLN A 193 -0.89 0.09 5.09
N HIS A 194 0.23 -0.64 4.90
CA HIS A 194 1.46 -0.36 5.62
C HIS A 194 1.95 1.05 5.26
N MET A 195 1.74 1.98 6.17
CA MET A 195 2.01 3.39 5.96
C MET A 195 2.38 4.08 7.27
N PRO A 196 3.41 4.93 7.29
CA PRO A 196 3.80 5.67 8.49
C PRO A 196 2.72 6.67 8.93
N PRO A 197 2.73 7.06 10.23
CA PRO A 197 1.89 8.15 10.70
C PRO A 197 2.20 9.44 9.92
N GLY A 198 1.19 10.30 9.76
CA GLY A 198 1.29 11.54 8.97
C GLY A 198 0.86 11.38 7.51
N PHE A 199 0.98 10.20 6.91
CA PHE A 199 0.55 9.96 5.53
C PHE A 199 -0.85 9.38 5.42
N THR A 200 -1.35 8.67 6.43
CA THR A 200 -2.63 7.95 6.36
C THR A 200 -3.83 8.88 6.21
N ARG A 201 -3.80 10.06 6.84
CA ARG A 201 -4.85 11.08 6.71
C ARG A 201 -4.90 11.63 5.29
N THR A 202 -3.76 12.12 4.77
CA THR A 202 -3.64 12.64 3.40
C THR A 202 -4.02 11.59 2.37
N PHE A 203 -3.64 10.32 2.60
CA PHE A 203 -4.07 9.20 1.75
C PHE A 203 -5.59 9.03 1.74
N ALA A 204 -6.22 9.03 2.92
CA ALA A 204 -7.68 8.93 3.01
C ALA A 204 -8.38 10.11 2.30
N GLU A 205 -7.89 11.34 2.49
CA GLU A 205 -8.42 12.53 1.81
C GLU A 205 -8.25 12.46 0.29
N ARG A 206 -7.10 11.96 -0.19
CA ARG A 206 -6.87 11.72 -1.62
C ARG A 206 -7.86 10.71 -2.18
N LEU A 207 -8.06 9.58 -1.51
CA LEU A 207 -9.04 8.57 -1.91
C LEU A 207 -10.46 9.12 -1.90
N ASN A 208 -10.81 9.92 -0.89
CA ASN A 208 -12.11 10.57 -0.79
C ASN A 208 -12.40 11.52 -1.97
N LYS A 209 -11.38 12.25 -2.44
CA LYS A 209 -11.49 13.15 -3.60
C LYS A 209 -11.60 12.39 -4.93
N LEU A 210 -10.97 11.21 -5.05
CA LEU A 210 -10.80 10.49 -6.31
C LEU A 210 -11.76 9.30 -6.50
N THR A 211 -12.58 8.98 -5.49
CA THR A 211 -13.53 7.87 -5.54
C THR A 211 -14.97 8.35 -5.30
N ARG A 212 -15.93 7.44 -5.44
CA ARG A 212 -17.37 7.71 -5.18
C ARG A 212 -17.79 7.37 -3.75
N LEU A 213 -16.86 6.88 -2.94
CA LEU A 213 -17.07 6.45 -1.57
C LEU A 213 -16.65 7.55 -0.59
N ASN A 214 -17.21 7.54 0.61
CA ASN A 214 -16.75 8.43 1.69
C ASN A 214 -15.52 7.78 2.36
N VAL A 215 -14.35 8.31 2.14
CA VAL A 215 -13.11 7.75 2.67
C VAL A 215 -12.57 8.63 3.79
N LYS A 216 -12.23 8.03 4.93
CA LYS A 216 -11.61 8.72 6.07
C LYS A 216 -10.56 7.83 6.75
N GLN A 217 -9.67 8.44 7.48
CA GLN A 217 -8.87 7.73 8.47
C GLN A 217 -9.78 7.29 9.61
N ALA A 218 -9.63 6.05 10.07
CA ALA A 218 -10.42 5.49 11.15
C ALA A 218 -10.17 6.23 12.49
N GLU A 219 -11.23 6.41 13.27
CA GLU A 219 -11.21 6.89 14.64
C GLU A 219 -11.60 5.77 15.59
N ASP A 220 -11.17 5.84 16.86
CA ASP A 220 -11.50 4.77 17.81
C ASP A 220 -12.98 4.79 18.21
N GLY A 221 -13.57 3.59 18.31
CA GLY A 221 -14.95 3.39 18.77
C GLY A 221 -16.04 3.84 17.78
N GLU A 222 -15.72 4.30 16.57
CA GLU A 222 -16.72 4.75 15.61
C GLU A 222 -17.48 3.59 14.98
N ARG A 223 -18.75 3.82 14.66
CA ARG A 223 -19.60 2.84 13.98
C ARG A 223 -19.25 2.76 12.50
N LEU A 224 -19.06 1.54 11.99
CA LEU A 224 -18.88 1.31 10.56
C LEU A 224 -20.21 1.49 9.81
N LEU A 225 -20.24 2.43 8.87
CA LEU A 225 -21.43 2.77 8.07
C LEU A 225 -21.25 2.29 6.63
N PRO A 226 -22.35 1.85 5.97
CA PRO A 226 -22.35 1.62 4.53
C PRO A 226 -21.85 2.86 3.75
N CYS A 227 -21.24 2.63 2.60
CA CYS A 227 -20.67 3.66 1.71
C CYS A 227 -19.43 4.37 2.29
N TYR A 228 -18.92 3.96 3.46
CA TYR A 228 -17.71 4.49 4.06
C TYR A 228 -16.54 3.50 3.94
N VAL A 229 -15.35 4.09 3.79
CA VAL A 229 -14.05 3.40 3.81
C VAL A 229 -13.23 3.96 4.96
N TYR A 230 -12.74 3.08 5.80
CA TYR A 230 -11.97 3.39 7.00
C TYR A 230 -10.53 2.92 6.82
N ILE A 231 -9.60 3.88 6.77
CA ILE A 231 -8.16 3.60 6.61
C ILE A 231 -7.52 3.50 7.99
N ALA A 232 -6.79 2.43 8.25
CA ALA A 232 -6.01 2.29 9.48
C ALA A 232 -5.03 3.45 9.65
N PRO A 233 -4.99 4.14 10.82
CA PRO A 233 -3.99 5.17 11.08
C PRO A 233 -2.60 4.54 11.19
N GLY A 234 -1.57 5.29 10.78
CA GLY A 234 -0.18 4.88 10.99
C GLY A 234 0.12 4.78 12.49
N ASP A 235 0.98 3.82 12.85
CA ASP A 235 1.39 3.54 14.24
C ASP A 235 0.27 3.10 15.20
N GLN A 236 -0.86 2.65 14.64
CA GLN A 236 -1.95 2.01 15.40
C GLN A 236 -2.52 0.85 14.60
N HIS A 237 -2.88 -0.23 15.29
CA HIS A 237 -3.65 -1.31 14.67
C HIS A 237 -5.13 -0.92 14.59
N LEU A 238 -5.74 -1.17 13.44
CA LEU A 238 -7.18 -1.10 13.25
C LEU A 238 -7.76 -2.49 13.43
N GLU A 239 -8.66 -2.62 14.38
CA GLU A 239 -9.47 -3.80 14.61
C GLU A 239 -10.95 -3.45 14.42
N VAL A 240 -11.75 -4.46 14.13
CA VAL A 240 -13.21 -4.34 14.09
C VAL A 240 -13.78 -5.18 15.23
N ILE A 241 -14.71 -4.58 15.98
CA ILE A 241 -15.44 -5.25 17.06
C ILE A 241 -16.94 -5.18 16.80
N LYS A 242 -17.69 -6.14 17.36
CA LYS A 242 -19.15 -6.15 17.27
C LYS A 242 -19.75 -5.73 18.61
N VAL A 243 -20.48 -4.62 18.62
CA VAL A 243 -21.12 -4.07 19.82
C VAL A 243 -22.59 -3.78 19.52
N GLY A 244 -23.51 -4.39 20.28
CA GLY A 244 -24.95 -4.17 20.11
C GLY A 244 -25.47 -4.47 18.70
N GLY A 245 -24.88 -5.48 18.02
CA GLY A 245 -25.26 -5.86 16.67
C GLY A 245 -24.65 -5.00 15.54
N SER A 246 -23.88 -3.97 15.88
CA SER A 246 -23.19 -3.09 14.92
C SER A 246 -21.69 -3.33 14.96
N PHE A 247 -21.02 -3.18 13.81
CA PHE A 247 -19.56 -3.15 13.73
C PHE A 247 -19.04 -1.77 14.13
N LYS A 248 -17.97 -1.76 14.92
CA LYS A 248 -17.23 -0.55 15.30
C LYS A 248 -15.74 -0.76 15.12
N THR A 249 -15.02 0.33 14.93
CA THR A 249 -13.56 0.35 14.98
C THR A 249 -13.05 0.23 16.42
N ARG A 250 -11.87 -0.35 16.57
CA ARG A 250 -11.02 -0.25 17.76
C ARG A 250 -9.60 0.02 17.30
N LEU A 251 -8.98 1.06 17.84
CA LEU A 251 -7.59 1.38 17.57
C LEU A 251 -6.74 0.96 18.78
N THR A 252 -5.63 0.25 18.50
CA THR A 252 -4.73 -0.24 19.54
C THR A 252 -3.26 0.05 19.20
N GLN A 253 -2.47 0.28 20.25
CA GLN A 253 -1.01 0.45 20.17
C GLN A 253 -0.28 -0.81 20.65
N GLY A 254 -0.80 -2.00 20.30
CA GLY A 254 -0.13 -3.26 20.57
C GLY A 254 1.23 -3.37 19.85
N ASP A 255 1.96 -4.44 20.15
CA ASP A 255 3.25 -4.72 19.50
C ASP A 255 3.11 -4.82 17.98
N LYS A 256 4.19 -4.52 17.24
CA LYS A 256 4.23 -4.72 15.80
C LYS A 256 3.99 -6.20 15.46
N VAL A 257 3.06 -6.47 14.56
CA VAL A 257 2.79 -7.82 14.05
C VAL A 257 3.38 -7.93 12.65
N SER A 258 4.16 -8.98 12.39
CA SER A 258 4.93 -9.15 11.15
C SER A 258 5.84 -7.94 10.82
N GLY A 259 6.32 -7.23 11.86
CA GLY A 259 7.15 -6.02 11.73
C GLY A 259 6.35 -4.72 11.49
N HIS A 260 5.03 -4.77 11.39
CA HIS A 260 4.19 -3.63 10.98
C HIS A 260 3.17 -3.20 12.04
N ARG A 261 2.92 -1.91 12.10
CA ARG A 261 1.81 -1.26 12.80
C ARG A 261 1.37 -0.01 12.01
N PRO A 262 0.19 -0.07 11.32
CA PRO A 262 -0.82 -1.13 11.36
C PRO A 262 -0.38 -2.45 10.70
N SER A 263 -0.95 -3.59 11.14
CA SER A 263 -0.79 -4.90 10.53
C SER A 263 -2.09 -5.36 9.86
N VAL A 264 -1.96 -6.00 8.70
CA VAL A 264 -3.08 -6.59 7.95
C VAL A 264 -3.63 -7.82 8.69
N ASP A 265 -2.77 -8.65 9.29
CA ASP A 265 -3.22 -9.81 10.06
C ASP A 265 -4.08 -9.39 11.26
N VAL A 266 -3.73 -8.31 11.97
CA VAL A 266 -4.55 -7.79 13.09
C VAL A 266 -5.93 -7.38 12.61
N LEU A 267 -6.03 -6.64 11.52
CA LEU A 267 -7.32 -6.27 10.93
C LEU A 267 -8.12 -7.52 10.52
N PHE A 268 -7.51 -8.41 9.75
CA PHE A 268 -8.21 -9.57 9.19
C PHE A 268 -8.67 -10.54 10.27
N ASN A 269 -7.86 -10.77 11.31
CA ASN A 269 -8.24 -11.60 12.45
C ASN A 269 -9.48 -11.04 13.16
N SER A 270 -9.47 -9.73 13.47
CA SER A 270 -10.61 -9.08 14.11
C SER A 270 -11.89 -9.12 13.28
N VAL A 271 -11.75 -8.97 11.95
CA VAL A 271 -12.87 -9.06 11.00
C VAL A 271 -13.40 -10.49 10.91
N ALA A 272 -12.53 -11.50 10.86
CA ALA A 272 -12.93 -12.92 10.87
C ALA A 272 -13.74 -13.26 12.10
N GLU A 273 -13.28 -12.84 13.29
CA GLU A 273 -13.95 -13.11 14.56
C GLU A 273 -15.32 -12.45 14.69
N CYS A 274 -15.47 -11.20 14.21
CA CYS A 274 -16.70 -10.45 14.43
C CYS A 274 -17.73 -10.54 13.29
N ALA A 275 -17.30 -10.76 12.05
CA ALA A 275 -18.16 -10.80 10.87
C ALA A 275 -18.29 -12.20 10.26
N GLY A 276 -17.29 -13.09 10.45
CA GLY A 276 -17.32 -14.48 9.99
C GLY A 276 -17.66 -14.60 8.51
N ALA A 277 -18.69 -15.38 8.18
CA ALA A 277 -19.15 -15.59 6.80
C ALA A 277 -19.68 -14.33 6.09
N ASN A 278 -19.91 -13.23 6.82
CA ASN A 278 -20.25 -11.95 6.22
C ASN A 278 -19.03 -11.12 5.79
N THR A 279 -17.86 -11.71 5.74
CA THR A 279 -16.62 -11.06 5.34
C THR A 279 -16.32 -11.29 3.85
N THR A 280 -15.95 -10.22 3.15
CA THR A 280 -15.33 -10.26 1.82
C THR A 280 -13.96 -9.61 1.93
N ALA A 281 -12.88 -10.38 1.86
CA ALA A 281 -11.52 -9.86 2.03
C ALA A 281 -10.70 -9.90 0.74
N ALA A 282 -9.84 -8.89 0.56
CA ALA A 282 -8.87 -8.85 -0.53
C ALA A 282 -7.47 -8.52 0.00
N ILE A 283 -6.48 -9.33 -0.41
CA ILE A 283 -5.07 -9.06 -0.18
C ILE A 283 -4.42 -8.59 -1.48
N LEU A 284 -3.81 -7.40 -1.43
CA LEU A 284 -3.24 -6.73 -2.59
C LEU A 284 -1.70 -6.78 -2.55
N THR A 285 -1.09 -6.19 -3.57
CA THR A 285 0.36 -6.07 -3.72
C THR A 285 1.05 -5.65 -2.42
N GLY A 286 2.19 -6.24 -2.13
CA GLY A 286 3.01 -5.96 -0.96
C GLY A 286 4.09 -7.00 -0.76
N MET A 287 5.15 -6.62 -0.04
CA MET A 287 6.21 -7.53 0.38
C MET A 287 5.82 -8.28 1.65
N GLY A 288 6.47 -9.41 1.92
CA GLY A 288 6.29 -10.18 3.14
C GLY A 288 5.07 -11.09 3.13
N LYS A 289 4.57 -11.40 4.33
CA LYS A 289 3.50 -12.39 4.56
C LYS A 289 2.33 -11.86 5.41
N ASP A 290 2.40 -10.60 5.87
CA ASP A 290 1.36 -10.02 6.70
C ASP A 290 0.00 -10.06 5.97
N GLY A 291 -1.04 -10.47 6.68
CA GLY A 291 -2.38 -10.74 6.16
C GLY A 291 -2.61 -12.17 5.68
N ALA A 292 -1.57 -13.02 5.58
CA ALA A 292 -1.75 -14.39 5.12
C ALA A 292 -2.39 -15.28 6.20
N ASP A 293 -2.07 -15.07 7.48
CA ASP A 293 -2.67 -15.76 8.61
C ASP A 293 -4.11 -15.29 8.82
N GLY A 294 -4.36 -13.98 8.71
CA GLY A 294 -5.71 -13.41 8.78
C GLY A 294 -6.61 -13.87 7.63
N MET A 295 -6.09 -14.03 6.41
CA MET A 295 -6.85 -14.62 5.30
C MET A 295 -7.24 -16.08 5.57
N ALA A 296 -6.38 -16.85 6.22
CA ALA A 296 -6.70 -18.21 6.62
C ALA A 296 -7.84 -18.24 7.64
N LEU A 297 -7.80 -17.37 8.63
CA LEU A 297 -8.87 -17.27 9.61
C LEU A 297 -10.21 -16.81 8.98
N ILE A 298 -10.17 -15.87 8.04
CA ILE A 298 -11.37 -15.44 7.31
C ILE A 298 -11.98 -16.60 6.53
N ASP A 299 -11.15 -17.42 5.86
CA ASP A 299 -11.60 -18.61 5.13
C ASP A 299 -12.22 -19.64 6.07
N GLU A 300 -11.55 -19.93 7.20
CA GLU A 300 -12.04 -20.85 8.25
C GLU A 300 -13.40 -20.42 8.80
N GLN A 301 -13.62 -19.11 8.97
CA GLN A 301 -14.89 -18.55 9.44
C GLN A 301 -15.95 -18.41 8.33
N GLY A 302 -15.69 -18.95 7.13
CA GLY A 302 -16.63 -18.98 6.00
C GLY A 302 -16.69 -17.66 5.19
N GLY A 303 -15.79 -16.73 5.42
CA GLY A 303 -15.66 -15.50 4.64
C GLY A 303 -15.13 -15.76 3.23
N LYS A 304 -15.25 -14.78 2.34
CA LYS A 304 -14.81 -14.89 0.94
C LYS A 304 -13.49 -14.15 0.72
N THR A 305 -12.49 -14.86 0.22
CA THR A 305 -11.13 -14.38 0.08
C THR A 305 -10.70 -14.18 -1.36
N PHE A 306 -10.09 -13.04 -1.63
CA PHE A 306 -9.55 -12.63 -2.92
C PHE A 306 -8.08 -12.26 -2.80
N ALA A 307 -7.27 -12.59 -3.79
CA ALA A 307 -5.90 -12.12 -3.90
C ALA A 307 -5.67 -11.44 -5.24
N GLN A 308 -4.91 -10.35 -5.22
CA GLN A 308 -4.44 -9.72 -6.46
C GLN A 308 -3.52 -10.67 -7.22
N GLY A 309 -3.75 -10.82 -8.52
CA GLY A 309 -2.94 -11.65 -9.42
C GLY A 309 -1.53 -11.09 -9.60
N GLU A 310 -0.59 -11.98 -9.88
CA GLU A 310 0.84 -11.67 -9.96
C GLU A 310 1.19 -10.64 -11.04
N GLN A 311 0.48 -10.65 -12.18
CA GLN A 311 0.81 -9.77 -13.30
C GLN A 311 0.53 -8.30 -13.00
N SER A 312 -0.46 -8.02 -12.15
CA SER A 312 -0.84 -6.67 -11.76
C SER A 312 -0.21 -6.19 -10.45
N CYS A 313 0.45 -7.07 -9.68
CA CYS A 313 1.18 -6.69 -8.48
C CYS A 313 2.46 -5.92 -8.84
N VAL A 314 2.75 -4.86 -8.10
CA VAL A 314 4.07 -4.22 -8.07
C VAL A 314 5.06 -5.18 -7.40
N VAL A 315 4.67 -5.73 -6.24
CA VAL A 315 5.42 -6.77 -5.52
C VAL A 315 4.48 -7.92 -5.17
N PHE A 316 4.75 -9.12 -5.68
CA PHE A 316 3.93 -10.31 -5.45
C PHE A 316 4.47 -11.08 -4.23
N GLY A 317 4.33 -10.50 -3.04
CA GLY A 317 4.74 -11.10 -1.76
C GLY A 317 3.53 -11.52 -0.95
N MET A 318 2.81 -10.58 -0.35
CA MET A 318 1.62 -10.83 0.48
C MET A 318 0.57 -11.69 -0.23
N PRO A 319 0.16 -11.41 -1.49
CA PRO A 319 -0.77 -12.30 -2.20
C PRO A 319 -0.22 -13.70 -2.40
N ARG A 320 1.07 -13.84 -2.74
CA ARG A 320 1.71 -15.14 -2.95
C ARG A 320 1.68 -16.00 -1.68
N GLU A 321 1.99 -15.42 -0.53
CA GLU A 321 2.00 -16.17 0.73
C GLU A 321 0.59 -16.61 1.15
N ALA A 322 -0.44 -15.77 0.93
CA ALA A 322 -1.82 -16.16 1.16
C ALA A 322 -2.28 -17.27 0.18
N ILE A 323 -1.91 -17.18 -1.10
CA ILE A 323 -2.23 -18.22 -2.10
C ILE A 323 -1.55 -19.54 -1.75
N LYS A 324 -0.29 -19.53 -1.31
CA LYS A 324 0.43 -20.74 -0.88
C LYS A 324 -0.25 -21.48 0.26
N ARG A 325 -0.99 -20.78 1.13
CA ARG A 325 -1.76 -21.41 2.22
C ARG A 325 -3.01 -22.14 1.73
N GLY A 326 -3.40 -21.98 0.47
CA GLY A 326 -4.58 -22.62 -0.11
C GLY A 326 -5.93 -22.02 0.34
N VAL A 327 -5.93 -20.83 0.92
CA VAL A 327 -7.09 -20.17 1.54
C VAL A 327 -7.69 -19.05 0.68
N ILE A 328 -7.23 -18.92 -0.56
CA ILE A 328 -7.71 -17.89 -1.50
C ILE A 328 -8.70 -18.50 -2.48
N HIS A 329 -9.94 -18.04 -2.42
CA HIS A 329 -10.99 -18.49 -3.32
C HIS A 329 -10.85 -17.97 -4.76
N HIS A 330 -10.34 -16.76 -4.91
CA HIS A 330 -10.18 -16.13 -6.22
C HIS A 330 -8.87 -15.35 -6.32
N VAL A 331 -8.00 -15.76 -7.23
CA VAL A 331 -6.83 -14.98 -7.66
C VAL A 331 -7.23 -14.20 -8.91
N VAL A 332 -7.20 -12.87 -8.84
CA VAL A 332 -7.76 -12.00 -9.89
C VAL A 332 -6.83 -10.82 -10.14
N GLU A 333 -6.56 -10.51 -11.40
CA GLU A 333 -5.78 -9.32 -11.76
C GLU A 333 -6.53 -8.03 -11.34
N LEU A 334 -5.80 -7.01 -10.92
CA LEU A 334 -6.35 -5.79 -10.35
C LEU A 334 -7.47 -5.13 -11.18
N PRO A 335 -7.37 -5.06 -12.54
CA PRO A 335 -8.43 -4.45 -13.35
C PRO A 335 -9.77 -5.17 -13.28
N GLN A 336 -9.80 -6.46 -12.94
CA GLN A 336 -11.01 -7.29 -12.85
C GLN A 336 -11.44 -7.56 -11.40
N LEU A 337 -10.62 -7.18 -10.41
CA LEU A 337 -10.84 -7.54 -9.00
C LEU A 337 -12.14 -6.95 -8.45
N ALA A 338 -12.39 -5.66 -8.74
CA ALA A 338 -13.63 -5.00 -8.32
C ALA A 338 -14.87 -5.69 -8.85
N ASP A 339 -14.91 -6.00 -10.14
CA ASP A 339 -16.05 -6.67 -10.77
C ASP A 339 -16.26 -8.08 -10.18
N LYS A 340 -15.16 -8.80 -9.89
CA LYS A 340 -15.25 -10.14 -9.29
C LYS A 340 -15.82 -10.07 -7.86
N MET A 341 -15.36 -9.12 -7.04
CA MET A 341 -15.88 -8.89 -5.69
C MET A 341 -17.36 -8.45 -5.72
N LEU A 342 -17.73 -7.53 -6.60
CA LEU A 342 -19.11 -7.05 -6.76
C LEU A 342 -20.06 -8.17 -7.21
N ASN A 343 -19.63 -9.00 -8.16
CA ASN A 343 -20.43 -10.15 -8.62
C ASN A 343 -20.65 -11.17 -7.48
N TYR A 344 -19.64 -11.40 -6.65
CA TYR A 344 -19.81 -12.24 -5.45
C TYR A 344 -20.82 -11.60 -4.48
N LEU A 345 -20.64 -10.35 -4.08
CA LEU A 345 -21.57 -9.66 -3.18
C LEU A 345 -23.00 -9.65 -3.73
N ALA A 346 -23.16 -9.45 -5.04
CA ALA A 346 -24.49 -9.47 -5.67
C ALA A 346 -25.10 -10.88 -5.70
N SER A 347 -24.30 -11.94 -5.70
CA SER A 347 -24.80 -13.33 -5.65
C SER A 347 -25.41 -13.70 -4.30
N LEU A 348 -25.05 -12.99 -3.23
CA LEU A 348 -25.59 -13.17 -1.88
C LEU A 348 -27.07 -12.72 -1.73
N LYS A 349 -27.70 -12.24 -2.82
CA LYS A 349 -29.10 -11.80 -2.85
C LYS A 349 -30.14 -12.93 -2.75
N ARG A 350 -29.73 -14.17 -2.95
CA ARG A 350 -30.66 -15.23 -3.35
C ARG A 350 -31.19 -16.10 -2.21
N ASP A 351 -31.05 -15.68 -0.94
CA ASP A 351 -31.66 -16.43 0.18
C ASP A 351 -32.53 -15.54 1.08
#